data_9eff160e50a699109acc7bbd246dfc7a
#
_entry.id   9eff160e50a699109acc7bbd246dfc7a
#
_cell.length_a   1.000
_cell.length_b   1.000
_cell.length_c   1.000
_cell.angle_alpha   90.00
_cell.angle_beta   90.00
_cell.angle_gamma   90.00
#
_symmetry.space_group_name_H-M   'P 1'
#
loop_
_entity.id
_entity.type
_entity.pdbx_description
1 polymer ?
#
loop_
_entity_poly.entity_id
_entity_poly.type
_entity_poly.pdbx_seq_one_letter_code
_entity_poly.pdbx_strand_id
1 'polypeptide(L)'
;MTWNKPLPHPTTISAPYWEGLKAHEVRLQQCDHGHWLFFPRTHCPTCGSRQLAWHAVSGEATLYSFTVARVPTLPEFTDEMPQLLAVVELNEGVHINTTLVGVDPAQLRIGQRVRPVFDERPGSVTLLRYTPIESAQAKVISGDAPAAIEPVVTATPARSLRQINCKDLDAMQSLVSEEFSAWSNQVEVTQDLINQFAALSGDDYWIHTDPVKARAESPFGTTIAHGALVQVLISRMKLPLDHEVVGYNNIVNYGSDRLRFPSPVPSGCRIHTRYRVKSVQAVKSGTQVTMEINVHVVGQDRPSVINDLVMLYM
;
A
#
# COMPACT_ATOMS: atom_id res chain seq x y z
N MET A 1 6.71 -27.46 23.17
CA MET A 1 7.04 -26.02 23.08
C MET A 1 5.80 -25.24 23.45
N THR A 2 5.87 -24.34 24.39
CA THR A 2 4.75 -23.46 24.75
C THR A 2 4.59 -22.41 23.66
N TRP A 3 3.40 -22.28 23.10
CA TRP A 3 3.08 -21.24 22.12
C TRP A 3 3.15 -19.87 22.79
N ASN A 4 3.99 -18.97 22.30
CA ASN A 4 4.19 -17.63 22.87
C ASN A 4 3.78 -16.49 21.89
N LYS A 5 3.28 -16.83 20.70
CA LYS A 5 2.89 -15.83 19.68
C LYS A 5 1.46 -15.33 19.94
N PRO A 6 1.16 -14.06 19.67
CA PRO A 6 -0.20 -13.54 19.81
C PRO A 6 -1.16 -14.28 18.87
N LEU A 7 -2.35 -14.58 19.35
CA LEU A 7 -3.43 -15.19 18.60
C LEU A 7 -4.60 -14.22 18.44
N PRO A 8 -5.36 -14.32 17.35
CA PRO A 8 -6.59 -13.54 17.19
C PRO A 8 -7.59 -13.82 18.28
N HIS A 9 -8.32 -12.77 18.68
CA HIS A 9 -9.44 -12.88 19.61
C HIS A 9 -10.75 -12.69 18.84
N PRO A 10 -11.54 -13.77 18.61
CA PRO A 10 -12.84 -13.67 17.97
C PRO A 10 -13.78 -12.72 18.70
N THR A 11 -14.44 -11.85 17.98
CA THR A 11 -15.52 -11.01 18.48
C THR A 11 -16.87 -11.63 18.11
N THR A 12 -17.97 -11.18 18.72
CA THR A 12 -19.32 -11.65 18.36
C THR A 12 -19.60 -11.51 16.87
N ILE A 13 -19.10 -10.46 16.21
CA ILE A 13 -19.30 -10.23 14.77
C ILE A 13 -18.45 -11.20 13.93
N SER A 14 -17.23 -11.50 14.36
CA SER A 14 -16.29 -12.35 13.61
C SER A 14 -16.36 -13.82 14.01
N ALA A 15 -17.09 -14.19 15.04
CA ALA A 15 -17.17 -15.57 15.52
C ALA A 15 -17.52 -16.59 14.42
N PRO A 16 -18.53 -16.36 13.54
CA PRO A 16 -18.85 -17.34 12.49
C PRO A 16 -17.73 -17.55 11.47
N TYR A 17 -16.88 -16.54 11.22
CA TYR A 17 -15.69 -16.70 10.39
C TYR A 17 -14.68 -17.64 11.06
N TRP A 18 -14.37 -17.44 12.33
CA TRP A 18 -13.42 -18.26 13.08
C TRP A 18 -13.93 -19.69 13.32
N GLU A 19 -15.24 -19.85 13.54
CA GLU A 19 -15.89 -21.16 13.61
C GLU A 19 -15.81 -21.90 12.28
N GLY A 20 -15.99 -21.19 11.18
CA GLY A 20 -15.79 -21.72 9.84
C GLY A 20 -14.36 -22.23 9.63
N LEU A 21 -13.35 -21.41 9.95
CA LEU A 21 -11.95 -21.84 9.83
C LEU A 21 -11.63 -23.07 10.68
N LYS A 22 -12.19 -23.15 11.89
CA LYS A 22 -12.05 -24.34 12.74
C LYS A 22 -12.70 -25.57 12.14
N ALA A 23 -13.76 -25.41 11.36
CA ALA A 23 -14.42 -26.49 10.62
C ALA A 23 -13.81 -26.71 9.22
N HIS A 24 -12.67 -26.07 8.91
CA HIS A 24 -12.00 -26.06 7.61
C HIS A 24 -12.88 -25.52 6.46
N GLU A 25 -13.71 -24.53 6.79
CA GLU A 25 -14.55 -23.80 5.85
C GLU A 25 -14.16 -22.32 5.83
N VAL A 26 -14.00 -21.73 4.66
CA VAL A 26 -13.91 -20.28 4.51
C VAL A 26 -15.32 -19.72 4.44
N ARG A 27 -15.68 -18.84 5.38
CA ARG A 27 -17.00 -18.21 5.43
C ARG A 27 -16.88 -16.72 5.21
N LEU A 28 -17.71 -16.18 4.32
CA LEU A 28 -17.82 -14.75 4.04
C LEU A 28 -19.23 -14.26 4.34
N GLN A 29 -19.36 -12.96 4.60
CA GLN A 29 -20.66 -12.31 4.66
C GLN A 29 -21.09 -11.87 3.25
N GLN A 30 -22.38 -11.99 2.98
CA GLN A 30 -23.01 -11.40 1.80
C GLN A 30 -24.25 -10.61 2.24
N CYS A 31 -24.45 -9.40 1.68
CA CYS A 31 -25.68 -8.65 1.93
C CYS A 31 -26.81 -9.09 0.99
N ASP A 32 -28.02 -8.70 1.32
CA ASP A 32 -29.24 -8.94 0.52
C ASP A 32 -29.21 -8.34 -0.90
N HIS A 33 -28.28 -7.43 -1.19
CA HIS A 33 -27.99 -6.91 -2.53
C HIS A 33 -26.86 -7.65 -3.25
N GLY A 34 -26.36 -8.77 -2.68
CA GLY A 34 -25.34 -9.62 -3.31
C GLY A 34 -23.91 -9.16 -3.15
N HIS A 35 -23.62 -8.10 -2.39
CA HIS A 35 -22.24 -7.69 -2.16
C HIS A 35 -21.56 -8.61 -1.14
N TRP A 36 -20.41 -9.15 -1.51
CA TRP A 36 -19.55 -9.92 -0.62
C TRP A 36 -18.67 -9.01 0.24
N LEU A 37 -18.41 -9.41 1.49
CA LEU A 37 -17.68 -8.63 2.47
C LEU A 37 -16.58 -9.45 3.16
N PHE A 38 -15.42 -8.82 3.27
CA PHE A 38 -14.33 -9.14 4.18
C PHE A 38 -13.63 -7.83 4.57
N PHE A 39 -13.42 -7.51 5.86
CA PHE A 39 -13.65 -8.23 7.12
C PHE A 39 -15.12 -8.26 7.54
N PRO A 40 -15.47 -9.14 8.57
CA PRO A 40 -16.82 -9.19 9.14
C PRO A 40 -17.29 -7.81 9.67
N ARG A 41 -18.53 -7.45 9.32
CA ARG A 41 -19.11 -6.13 9.63
C ARG A 41 -20.56 -6.26 10.08
N THR A 42 -21.13 -5.17 10.60
CA THR A 42 -22.55 -5.06 11.00
C THR A 42 -23.43 -4.52 9.89
N HIS A 43 -22.83 -3.98 8.84
CA HIS A 43 -23.55 -3.45 7.68
C HIS A 43 -22.64 -3.52 6.43
N CYS A 44 -23.27 -3.57 5.27
CA CYS A 44 -22.56 -3.57 3.99
C CYS A 44 -21.93 -2.20 3.71
N PRO A 45 -20.61 -2.10 3.48
CA PRO A 45 -19.97 -0.81 3.18
C PRO A 45 -20.36 -0.23 1.81
N THR A 46 -20.89 -1.08 0.90
CA THR A 46 -21.26 -0.65 -0.45
C THR A 46 -22.66 -0.06 -0.51
N CYS A 47 -23.63 -0.66 0.20
CA CYS A 47 -25.04 -0.25 0.11
C CYS A 47 -25.69 0.09 1.45
N GLY A 48 -24.96 -0.02 2.58
CA GLY A 48 -25.48 0.28 3.92
C GLY A 48 -26.44 -0.77 4.50
N SER A 49 -26.78 -1.84 3.75
CA SER A 49 -27.69 -2.87 4.24
C SER A 49 -27.16 -3.53 5.52
N ARG A 50 -28.06 -3.78 6.46
CA ARG A 50 -27.79 -4.53 7.71
C ARG A 50 -28.20 -6.00 7.60
N GLN A 51 -28.79 -6.41 6.48
CA GLN A 51 -29.16 -7.79 6.22
C GLN A 51 -27.93 -8.51 5.64
N LEU A 52 -27.16 -9.11 6.53
CA LEU A 52 -25.93 -9.84 6.20
C LEU A 52 -26.11 -11.31 6.57
N ALA A 53 -25.86 -12.20 5.61
CA ALA A 53 -25.84 -13.63 5.83
C ALA A 53 -24.41 -14.20 5.68
N TRP A 54 -24.10 -15.27 6.39
CA TRP A 54 -22.85 -15.99 6.28
C TRP A 54 -22.99 -17.13 5.27
N HIS A 55 -22.03 -17.25 4.36
CA HIS A 55 -21.99 -18.29 3.35
C HIS A 55 -20.62 -18.97 3.36
N ALA A 56 -20.61 -20.29 3.28
CA ALA A 56 -19.39 -21.05 3.00
C ALA A 56 -19.03 -20.85 1.52
N VAL A 57 -17.73 -20.58 1.29
CA VAL A 57 -17.17 -20.38 -0.06
C VAL A 57 -16.01 -21.35 -0.27
N SER A 58 -15.57 -21.53 -1.52
CA SER A 58 -14.47 -22.45 -1.86
C SER A 58 -13.15 -22.06 -1.17
N GLY A 59 -12.98 -20.79 -0.88
CA GLY A 59 -11.73 -20.23 -0.39
C GLY A 59 -10.62 -20.21 -1.45
N GLU A 60 -10.83 -20.75 -2.66
CA GLU A 60 -9.86 -20.63 -3.74
C GLU A 60 -9.70 -19.16 -4.16
N ALA A 61 -8.46 -18.81 -4.49
CA ALA A 61 -8.11 -17.41 -4.73
C ALA A 61 -7.03 -17.27 -5.81
N THR A 62 -6.81 -16.04 -6.21
CA THR A 62 -5.69 -15.62 -7.05
C THR A 62 -4.73 -14.78 -6.22
N LEU A 63 -3.44 -15.00 -6.36
CA LEU A 63 -2.42 -14.18 -5.69
C LEU A 63 -2.44 -12.77 -6.27
N TYR A 64 -2.96 -11.82 -5.51
CA TYR A 64 -3.08 -10.42 -5.93
C TYR A 64 -1.78 -9.65 -5.70
N SER A 65 -1.14 -9.86 -4.54
CA SER A 65 0.12 -9.20 -4.19
C SER A 65 0.85 -10.01 -3.13
N PHE A 66 2.18 -9.89 -3.06
CA PHE A 66 2.97 -10.47 -1.96
C PHE A 66 4.24 -9.69 -1.69
N THR A 67 4.80 -9.92 -0.50
CA THR A 67 6.13 -9.45 -0.11
C THR A 67 6.83 -10.48 0.77
N VAL A 68 8.16 -10.44 0.76
CA VAL A 68 9.00 -11.30 1.60
C VAL A 68 9.46 -10.48 2.80
N ALA A 69 8.82 -10.68 3.94
CA ALA A 69 9.23 -10.06 5.19
C ALA A 69 10.45 -10.80 5.75
N ARG A 70 11.57 -10.10 5.87
CA ARG A 70 12.86 -10.65 6.36
C ARG A 70 13.15 -10.28 7.81
N VAL A 71 12.39 -9.33 8.35
CA VAL A 71 12.49 -8.86 9.74
C VAL A 71 11.14 -9.11 10.42
N PRO A 72 11.11 -9.79 11.57
CA PRO A 72 9.87 -10.07 12.25
C PRO A 72 9.25 -8.80 12.83
N THR A 73 7.92 -8.69 12.79
CA THR A 73 7.18 -7.59 13.40
C THR A 73 7.27 -7.62 14.93
N LEU A 74 7.32 -8.84 15.50
CA LEU A 74 7.53 -9.09 16.92
C LEU A 74 8.60 -10.18 17.07
N PRO A 75 9.41 -10.15 18.14
CA PRO A 75 10.47 -11.14 18.38
C PRO A 75 9.99 -12.59 18.36
N GLU A 76 8.75 -12.82 18.77
CA GLU A 76 8.12 -14.13 18.82
C GLU A 76 7.94 -14.79 17.45
N PHE A 77 8.03 -14.01 16.34
CA PHE A 77 7.93 -14.51 14.96
C PHE A 77 9.29 -14.74 14.29
N THR A 78 10.39 -14.61 15.04
CA THR A 78 11.76 -14.77 14.47
C THR A 78 11.97 -16.14 13.84
N ASP A 79 11.38 -17.19 14.38
CA ASP A 79 11.45 -18.57 13.89
C ASP A 79 10.64 -18.82 12.60
N GLU A 80 9.75 -17.88 12.22
CA GLU A 80 8.96 -17.96 10.99
C GLU A 80 9.57 -17.13 9.84
N MET A 81 10.73 -16.53 10.05
CA MET A 81 11.37 -15.72 9.02
C MET A 81 12.13 -16.57 7.98
N PRO A 82 12.08 -16.19 6.70
CA PRO A 82 11.27 -15.11 6.12
C PRO A 82 9.79 -15.48 5.98
N GLN A 83 8.89 -14.54 6.30
CA GLN A 83 7.47 -14.71 6.07
C GLN A 83 7.05 -14.19 4.69
N LEU A 84 6.19 -14.94 4.01
CA LEU A 84 5.57 -14.55 2.76
C LEU A 84 4.20 -13.92 3.04
N LEU A 85 4.19 -12.60 3.25
CA LEU A 85 2.94 -11.88 3.45
C LEU A 85 2.27 -11.66 2.09
N ALA A 86 0.95 -11.92 2.00
CA ALA A 86 0.23 -11.88 0.75
C ALA A 86 -1.15 -11.24 0.89
N VAL A 87 -1.63 -10.71 -0.22
CA VAL A 87 -3.03 -10.40 -0.46
C VAL A 87 -3.52 -11.38 -1.52
N VAL A 88 -4.61 -12.06 -1.24
CA VAL A 88 -5.27 -12.96 -2.19
C VAL A 88 -6.66 -12.43 -2.51
N GLU A 89 -7.06 -12.55 -3.78
CA GLU A 89 -8.41 -12.23 -4.25
C GLU A 89 -9.20 -13.52 -4.42
N LEU A 90 -10.26 -13.70 -3.62
CA LEU A 90 -11.15 -14.84 -3.70
C LEU A 90 -12.01 -14.77 -4.98
N ASN A 91 -12.59 -15.90 -5.38
CA ASN A 91 -13.50 -15.94 -6.52
C ASN A 91 -14.72 -15.01 -6.36
N GLU A 92 -15.08 -14.67 -5.14
CA GLU A 92 -16.14 -13.72 -4.75
C GLU A 92 -15.70 -12.25 -4.88
N GLY A 93 -14.46 -11.96 -5.32
CA GLY A 93 -13.94 -10.61 -5.55
C GLY A 93 -13.51 -9.88 -4.27
N VAL A 94 -13.43 -10.54 -3.13
CA VAL A 94 -12.93 -9.93 -1.88
C VAL A 94 -11.45 -10.23 -1.70
N HIS A 95 -10.72 -9.27 -1.10
CA HIS A 95 -9.31 -9.41 -0.77
C HIS A 95 -9.13 -9.87 0.66
N ILE A 96 -8.25 -10.84 0.87
CA ILE A 96 -7.84 -11.35 2.19
C ILE A 96 -6.33 -11.16 2.36
N ASN A 97 -5.93 -10.53 3.46
CA ASN A 97 -4.54 -10.49 3.90
C ASN A 97 -4.19 -11.81 4.58
N THR A 98 -3.11 -12.44 4.14
CA THR A 98 -2.71 -13.76 4.60
C THR A 98 -1.19 -13.97 4.53
N THR A 99 -0.75 -15.19 4.82
CA THR A 99 0.63 -15.64 4.54
C THR A 99 0.60 -16.84 3.60
N LEU A 100 1.59 -16.92 2.72
CA LEU A 100 1.81 -18.09 1.89
C LEU A 100 2.72 -19.08 2.60
N VAL A 101 2.41 -20.35 2.46
CA VAL A 101 3.17 -21.45 3.06
C VAL A 101 3.50 -22.53 2.02
N GLY A 102 4.57 -23.31 2.28
CA GLY A 102 4.94 -24.45 1.44
C GLY A 102 5.43 -24.07 0.04
N VAL A 103 5.98 -22.85 -0.16
CA VAL A 103 6.43 -22.38 -1.47
C VAL A 103 7.74 -21.59 -1.35
N ASP A 104 8.61 -21.75 -2.35
CA ASP A 104 9.79 -20.90 -2.49
C ASP A 104 9.36 -19.50 -3.02
N PRO A 105 9.80 -18.40 -2.38
CA PRO A 105 9.53 -17.04 -2.86
C PRO A 105 9.88 -16.81 -4.33
N ALA A 106 10.93 -17.46 -4.85
CA ALA A 106 11.36 -17.34 -6.23
C ALA A 106 10.37 -17.92 -7.26
N GLN A 107 9.48 -18.81 -6.81
CA GLN A 107 8.47 -19.46 -7.66
C GLN A 107 7.14 -18.70 -7.68
N LEU A 108 6.98 -17.68 -6.83
CA LEU A 108 5.73 -16.92 -6.75
C LEU A 108 5.57 -16.00 -7.96
N ARG A 109 4.33 -15.95 -8.46
CA ARG A 109 3.92 -15.04 -9.56
C ARG A 109 2.56 -14.42 -9.20
N ILE A 110 2.45 -13.11 -9.38
CA ILE A 110 1.15 -12.43 -9.32
C ILE A 110 0.22 -13.06 -10.36
N GLY A 111 -1.04 -13.24 -10.00
CA GLY A 111 -2.05 -13.88 -10.86
C GLY A 111 -2.08 -15.42 -10.77
N GLN A 112 -1.17 -16.08 -10.04
CA GLN A 112 -1.24 -17.52 -9.86
C GLN A 112 -2.39 -17.93 -8.94
N ARG A 113 -2.96 -19.10 -9.20
CA ARG A 113 -4.01 -19.68 -8.36
C ARG A 113 -3.43 -20.21 -7.06
N VAL A 114 -4.13 -19.95 -5.96
CA VAL A 114 -3.79 -20.40 -4.62
C VAL A 114 -5.01 -21.03 -3.94
N ARG A 115 -4.77 -21.96 -3.04
CA ARG A 115 -5.82 -22.62 -2.26
C ARG A 115 -5.62 -22.41 -0.76
N PRO A 116 -6.70 -22.46 0.04
CA PRO A 116 -6.63 -22.30 1.48
C PRO A 116 -5.84 -23.43 2.15
N VAL A 117 -5.13 -23.07 3.21
CA VAL A 117 -4.47 -23.98 4.16
C VAL A 117 -4.94 -23.58 5.56
N PHE A 118 -5.54 -24.49 6.27
CA PHE A 118 -6.03 -24.29 7.62
C PHE A 118 -4.95 -24.66 8.63
N ASP A 119 -4.36 -23.64 9.23
CA ASP A 119 -3.23 -23.75 10.16
C ASP A 119 -3.74 -23.73 11.60
N GLU A 120 -3.91 -24.91 12.18
CA GLU A 120 -4.42 -25.12 13.54
C GLU A 120 -3.40 -24.66 14.58
N ARG A 121 -3.85 -23.84 15.53
CA ARG A 121 -3.02 -23.26 16.59
C ARG A 121 -3.57 -23.62 17.98
N PRO A 122 -2.75 -23.57 19.04
CA PRO A 122 -3.23 -23.78 20.41
C PRO A 122 -4.41 -22.89 20.77
N GLY A 123 -5.27 -23.33 21.65
CA GLY A 123 -6.45 -22.58 22.08
C GLY A 123 -7.62 -22.63 21.10
N SER A 124 -7.64 -23.63 20.19
CA SER A 124 -8.72 -23.82 19.20
C SER A 124 -8.85 -22.69 18.18
N VAL A 125 -7.75 -22.00 17.86
CA VAL A 125 -7.68 -21.01 16.80
C VAL A 125 -7.11 -21.65 15.54
N THR A 126 -7.77 -21.45 14.40
CA THR A 126 -7.28 -21.88 13.09
C THR A 126 -7.03 -20.61 12.25
N LEU A 127 -5.80 -20.49 11.72
CA LEU A 127 -5.44 -19.37 10.84
C LEU A 127 -5.65 -19.78 9.39
N LEU A 128 -6.15 -18.85 8.58
CA LEU A 128 -6.25 -19.06 7.14
C LEU A 128 -4.95 -18.61 6.46
N ARG A 129 -4.25 -19.59 5.90
CA ARG A 129 -3.05 -19.37 5.07
C ARG A 129 -3.32 -19.87 3.65
N TYR A 130 -2.40 -19.65 2.74
CA TYR A 130 -2.55 -20.07 1.35
C TYR A 130 -1.30 -20.73 0.82
N THR A 131 -1.48 -21.62 -0.16
CA THR A 131 -0.40 -22.25 -0.90
C THR A 131 -0.74 -22.26 -2.39
N PRO A 132 0.25 -22.13 -3.30
CA PRO A 132 0.01 -22.25 -4.73
C PRO A 132 -0.63 -23.59 -5.08
N ILE A 133 -1.55 -23.56 -6.04
CA ILE A 133 -2.03 -24.79 -6.69
C ILE A 133 -0.98 -25.14 -7.74
N GLU A 134 -0.29 -26.28 -7.59
CA GLU A 134 0.60 -26.78 -8.64
C GLU A 134 -0.22 -27.01 -9.90
N SER A 135 0.04 -26.24 -10.95
CA SER A 135 -0.53 -26.51 -12.26
C SER A 135 0.15 -27.76 -12.82
N ALA A 136 -0.59 -28.86 -12.86
CA ALA A 136 -0.24 -29.93 -13.78
C ALA A 136 -0.12 -29.29 -15.19
N GLN A 137 1.07 -29.34 -15.75
CA GLN A 137 1.53 -28.81 -17.03
C GLN A 137 0.42 -28.20 -17.90
N ALA A 138 0.32 -26.89 -17.96
CA ALA A 138 -0.52 -26.19 -18.91
C ALA A 138 0.00 -26.48 -20.31
N LYS A 139 -0.73 -27.33 -21.03
CA LYS A 139 -0.58 -27.55 -22.45
C LYS A 139 -0.82 -26.20 -23.14
N VAL A 140 0.21 -25.65 -23.76
CA VAL A 140 0.14 -24.40 -24.52
C VAL A 140 -0.90 -24.59 -25.63
N ILE A 141 -2.08 -24.02 -25.48
CA ILE A 141 -3.02 -23.83 -26.57
C ILE A 141 -2.60 -22.53 -27.26
N SER A 142 -1.96 -22.66 -28.40
CA SER A 142 -1.71 -21.55 -29.32
C SER A 142 -3.05 -21.09 -29.89
N GLY A 143 -3.56 -20.00 -29.37
CA GLY A 143 -4.66 -19.25 -29.94
C GLY A 143 -4.21 -17.80 -30.06
N ASP A 144 -4.31 -17.26 -31.27
CA ASP A 144 -3.92 -15.89 -31.61
C ASP A 144 -4.47 -14.87 -30.63
N ALA A 145 -3.60 -14.31 -29.78
CA ALA A 145 -3.90 -13.13 -29.01
C ALA A 145 -3.58 -11.88 -29.83
N PRO A 146 -4.40 -10.83 -29.78
CA PRO A 146 -4.07 -9.57 -30.43
C PRO A 146 -2.76 -9.04 -29.84
N ALA A 147 -1.91 -8.49 -30.72
CA ALA A 147 -0.57 -8.04 -30.43
C ALA A 147 -0.53 -7.20 -29.15
N ALA A 148 0.10 -7.74 -28.11
CA ALA A 148 0.45 -6.98 -26.92
C ALA A 148 1.40 -5.86 -27.36
N ILE A 149 1.02 -4.62 -27.03
CA ILE A 149 1.93 -3.49 -27.08
C ILE A 149 3.01 -3.80 -26.04
N GLU A 150 4.17 -4.22 -26.51
CA GLU A 150 5.33 -4.37 -25.64
C GLU A 150 5.59 -3.04 -24.95
N PRO A 151 5.65 -3.00 -23.59
CA PRO A 151 6.22 -1.85 -22.95
C PRO A 151 7.70 -1.85 -23.35
N VAL A 152 8.11 -0.85 -24.12
CA VAL A 152 9.53 -0.56 -24.35
C VAL A 152 10.11 -0.16 -22.99
N VAL A 153 10.47 -1.16 -22.21
CA VAL A 153 11.36 -0.99 -21.06
C VAL A 153 12.75 -0.93 -21.68
N THR A 154 13.16 0.27 -22.10
CA THR A 154 14.58 0.55 -22.23
C THR A 154 15.15 0.38 -20.82
N ALA A 155 15.74 -0.79 -20.58
CA ALA A 155 16.55 -1.03 -19.41
C ALA A 155 17.73 -0.06 -19.49
N THR A 156 17.57 1.11 -18.87
CA THR A 156 18.69 1.97 -18.52
C THR A 156 19.57 1.11 -17.60
N PRO A 157 20.86 0.94 -17.89
CA PRO A 157 21.75 0.15 -17.05
C PRO A 157 21.60 0.65 -15.61
N ALA A 158 21.42 -0.25 -14.66
CA ALA A 158 21.29 0.06 -13.25
C ALA A 158 22.51 0.88 -12.82
N ARG A 159 22.34 2.19 -12.70
CA ARG A 159 23.36 3.09 -12.17
C ARG A 159 23.52 2.67 -10.72
N SER A 160 24.70 2.16 -10.35
CA SER A 160 24.99 1.87 -8.94
C SER A 160 24.87 3.17 -8.16
N LEU A 161 23.87 3.25 -7.27
CA LEU A 161 23.68 4.41 -6.42
C LEU A 161 24.89 4.53 -5.47
N ARG A 162 25.35 5.74 -5.24
CA ARG A 162 26.38 6.02 -4.23
C ARG A 162 25.82 5.68 -2.85
N GLN A 163 26.43 4.74 -2.14
CA GLN A 163 26.04 4.40 -0.78
C GLN A 163 26.63 5.40 0.23
N ILE A 164 25.78 5.92 1.11
CA ILE A 164 26.14 6.87 2.17
C ILE A 164 25.71 6.28 3.51
N ASN A 165 26.69 6.07 4.40
CA ASN A 165 26.36 5.55 5.73
C ASN A 165 25.72 6.66 6.57
N CYS A 166 24.53 6.39 7.14
CA CYS A 166 23.80 7.36 7.97
C CYS A 166 24.58 7.81 9.22
N LYS A 167 25.59 7.04 9.66
CA LYS A 167 26.44 7.35 10.81
C LYS A 167 27.64 8.24 10.44
N ASP A 168 27.94 8.38 9.15
CA ASP A 168 28.95 9.31 8.64
C ASP A 168 28.28 10.67 8.42
N LEU A 169 28.35 11.52 9.43
CA LEU A 169 27.66 12.80 9.42
C LEU A 169 28.17 13.74 8.32
N ASP A 170 29.48 13.74 8.04
CA ASP A 170 30.07 14.59 7.01
C ASP A 170 29.58 14.15 5.61
N ALA A 171 29.56 12.85 5.35
CA ALA A 171 29.02 12.31 4.10
C ALA A 171 27.52 12.61 3.97
N MET A 172 26.74 12.49 5.04
CA MET A 172 25.32 12.84 5.06
C MET A 172 25.09 14.35 4.86
N GLN A 173 25.91 15.22 5.47
CA GLN A 173 25.82 16.67 5.29
C GLN A 173 26.18 17.10 3.87
N SER A 174 27.00 16.33 3.14
CA SER A 174 27.28 16.58 1.72
C SER A 174 26.06 16.48 0.80
N LEU A 175 24.94 15.92 1.29
CA LEU A 175 23.65 15.86 0.57
C LEU A 175 22.88 17.20 0.60
N VAL A 176 23.22 18.10 1.53
CA VAL A 176 22.54 19.38 1.66
C VAL A 176 22.74 20.21 0.38
N SER A 177 21.65 20.69 -0.19
CA SER A 177 21.65 21.43 -1.46
C SER A 177 20.57 22.51 -1.49
N GLU A 178 20.89 23.63 -2.11
CA GLU A 178 19.89 24.65 -2.47
C GLU A 178 19.15 24.29 -3.77
N GLU A 179 19.72 23.41 -4.58
CA GLU A 179 19.13 22.97 -5.84
C GLU A 179 18.17 21.81 -5.64
N PHE A 180 17.06 21.83 -6.37
CA PHE A 180 16.11 20.73 -6.40
C PHE A 180 16.59 19.61 -7.32
N SER A 181 16.22 18.38 -6.99
CA SER A 181 16.39 17.20 -7.85
C SER A 181 15.64 17.36 -9.20
N ALA A 182 15.92 16.48 -10.14
CA ALA A 182 15.05 16.26 -11.28
C ALA A 182 13.63 15.84 -10.80
N TRP A 183 12.65 15.86 -11.70
CA TRP A 183 11.27 15.48 -11.41
C TRP A 183 11.11 13.96 -11.26
N SER A 184 10.21 13.56 -10.38
CA SER A 184 9.75 12.17 -10.22
C SER A 184 8.92 11.70 -11.42
N ASN A 185 8.49 10.41 -11.39
CA ASN A 185 7.37 9.96 -12.21
C ASN A 185 6.10 10.76 -11.89
N GLN A 186 5.17 10.76 -12.84
CA GLN A 186 3.87 11.41 -12.70
C GLN A 186 2.84 10.47 -12.10
N VAL A 187 1.93 11.01 -11.30
CA VAL A 187 0.76 10.32 -10.71
C VAL A 187 -0.50 11.08 -11.10
N GLU A 188 -1.49 10.38 -11.62
CA GLU A 188 -2.79 10.97 -11.95
C GLU A 188 -3.66 11.02 -10.68
N VAL A 189 -4.33 12.15 -10.47
CA VAL A 189 -5.22 12.38 -9.33
C VAL A 189 -6.67 12.31 -9.84
N THR A 190 -7.21 11.11 -9.91
CA THR A 190 -8.58 10.88 -10.41
C THR A 190 -9.64 11.27 -9.40
N GLN A 191 -10.87 11.53 -9.86
CA GLN A 191 -12.01 11.77 -8.97
C GLN A 191 -12.28 10.56 -8.06
N ASP A 192 -12.12 9.35 -8.57
CA ASP A 192 -12.29 8.13 -7.78
C ASP A 192 -11.30 8.07 -6.60
N LEU A 193 -10.04 8.43 -6.83
CA LEU A 193 -9.02 8.51 -5.77
C LEU A 193 -9.37 9.57 -4.71
N ILE A 194 -9.94 10.71 -5.14
CA ILE A 194 -10.41 11.77 -4.23
C ILE A 194 -11.58 11.25 -3.40
N ASN A 195 -12.55 10.55 -4.01
CA ASN A 195 -13.70 9.97 -3.33
C ASN A 195 -13.29 8.88 -2.32
N GLN A 196 -12.33 8.02 -2.68
CA GLN A 196 -11.77 7.03 -1.75
C GLN A 196 -11.12 7.70 -0.53
N PHE A 197 -10.40 8.79 -0.73
CA PHE A 197 -9.78 9.53 0.37
C PHE A 197 -10.83 10.24 1.22
N ALA A 198 -11.87 10.83 0.63
CA ALA A 198 -12.99 11.41 1.34
C ALA A 198 -13.68 10.38 2.26
N ALA A 199 -13.95 9.18 1.72
CA ALA A 199 -14.52 8.08 2.50
C ALA A 199 -13.61 7.60 3.64
N LEU A 200 -12.29 7.59 3.43
CA LEU A 200 -11.30 7.19 4.43
C LEU A 200 -11.15 8.23 5.54
N SER A 201 -11.08 9.51 5.17
CA SER A 201 -10.77 10.62 6.09
C SER A 201 -12.02 11.18 6.79
N GLY A 202 -13.20 10.98 6.21
CA GLY A 202 -14.45 11.61 6.64
C GLY A 202 -14.60 13.07 6.16
N ASP A 203 -13.67 13.58 5.33
CA ASP A 203 -13.76 14.91 4.72
C ASP A 203 -14.46 14.79 3.37
N ASP A 204 -15.79 14.84 3.41
CA ASP A 204 -16.68 14.69 2.25
C ASP A 204 -17.18 16.05 1.71
N TYR A 205 -16.48 17.13 2.03
CA TYR A 205 -16.88 18.48 1.61
C TYR A 205 -17.04 18.54 0.08
N TRP A 206 -18.14 19.18 -0.37
CA TRP A 206 -18.59 19.17 -1.76
C TRP A 206 -17.54 19.59 -2.80
N ILE A 207 -16.59 20.45 -2.42
CA ILE A 207 -15.52 20.90 -3.31
C ILE A 207 -14.60 19.75 -3.77
N HIS A 208 -14.61 18.62 -3.02
CA HIS A 208 -13.87 17.40 -3.32
C HIS A 208 -14.74 16.34 -3.98
N THR A 209 -16.03 16.25 -3.57
CA THR A 209 -16.85 15.06 -3.81
C THR A 209 -18.03 15.27 -4.77
N ASP A 210 -18.38 16.52 -5.10
CA ASP A 210 -19.49 16.83 -5.99
C ASP A 210 -19.04 17.55 -7.27
N PRO A 211 -18.75 16.81 -8.37
CA PRO A 211 -18.28 17.42 -9.63
C PRO A 211 -19.32 18.34 -10.29
N VAL A 212 -20.62 18.09 -10.07
CA VAL A 212 -21.69 18.91 -10.66
C VAL A 212 -21.72 20.27 -9.99
N LYS A 213 -21.78 20.28 -8.67
CA LYS A 213 -21.75 21.51 -7.87
C LYS A 213 -20.42 22.26 -8.03
N ALA A 214 -19.30 21.53 -8.05
CA ALA A 214 -18.00 22.14 -8.22
C ALA A 214 -17.84 22.83 -9.57
N ARG A 215 -18.42 22.31 -10.63
CA ARG A 215 -18.42 22.97 -11.95
C ARG A 215 -19.20 24.29 -11.93
N ALA A 216 -20.29 24.34 -11.18
CA ALA A 216 -21.17 25.51 -11.13
C ALA A 216 -20.70 26.59 -10.13
N GLU A 217 -20.17 26.18 -8.97
CA GLU A 217 -19.97 27.07 -7.83
C GLU A 217 -18.51 27.18 -7.37
N SER A 218 -17.62 26.21 -7.73
CA SER A 218 -16.23 26.26 -7.32
C SER A 218 -15.45 27.33 -8.07
N PRO A 219 -14.60 28.11 -7.40
CA PRO A 219 -13.71 29.06 -8.06
C PRO A 219 -12.68 28.37 -8.98
N PHE A 220 -12.56 27.05 -8.90
CA PHE A 220 -11.67 26.24 -9.71
C PHE A 220 -12.36 25.61 -10.95
N GLY A 221 -13.70 25.73 -11.06
CA GLY A 221 -14.49 25.17 -12.16
C GLY A 221 -14.57 23.63 -12.19
N THR A 222 -14.01 22.96 -11.18
CA THR A 222 -14.01 21.49 -11.01
C THR A 222 -13.78 21.15 -9.56
N THR A 223 -13.88 19.86 -9.22
CA THR A 223 -13.43 19.36 -7.91
C THR A 223 -11.92 19.41 -7.80
N ILE A 224 -11.43 19.54 -6.58
CA ILE A 224 -10.01 19.54 -6.25
C ILE A 224 -9.68 18.43 -5.24
N ALA A 225 -8.47 17.94 -5.26
CA ALA A 225 -7.98 16.98 -4.26
C ALA A 225 -7.80 17.62 -2.89
N HIS A 226 -8.02 16.86 -1.83
CA HIS A 226 -7.62 17.24 -0.48
C HIS A 226 -6.11 17.48 -0.43
N GLY A 227 -5.67 18.51 0.24
CA GLY A 227 -4.22 18.75 0.42
C GLY A 227 -3.50 17.57 1.06
N ALA A 228 -4.13 16.93 2.07
CA ALA A 228 -3.63 15.74 2.73
C ALA A 228 -3.51 14.53 1.79
N LEU A 229 -4.45 14.34 0.86
CA LEU A 229 -4.34 13.30 -0.18
C LEU A 229 -3.09 13.53 -1.03
N VAL A 230 -2.87 14.76 -1.51
CA VAL A 230 -1.70 15.09 -2.34
C VAL A 230 -0.39 14.82 -1.58
N GLN A 231 -0.34 15.13 -0.29
CA GLN A 231 0.80 14.80 0.57
C GLN A 231 1.03 13.28 0.66
N VAL A 232 0.00 12.49 0.88
CA VAL A 232 0.10 11.01 0.97
C VAL A 232 0.56 10.41 -0.36
N LEU A 233 0.15 10.98 -1.49
CA LEU A 233 0.55 10.53 -2.83
C LEU A 233 2.04 10.71 -3.13
N ILE A 234 2.80 11.48 -2.33
CA ILE A 234 4.26 11.57 -2.45
C ILE A 234 4.89 10.17 -2.43
N SER A 235 4.35 9.23 -1.66
CA SER A 235 4.84 7.84 -1.59
C SER A 235 4.68 7.06 -2.91
N ARG A 236 3.82 7.49 -3.83
CA ARG A 236 3.67 6.92 -5.19
C ARG A 236 4.64 7.53 -6.20
N MET A 237 5.27 8.62 -5.84
CA MET A 237 6.21 9.35 -6.69
C MET A 237 7.64 8.91 -6.37
N LYS A 238 8.28 8.21 -7.30
CA LYS A 238 9.66 7.74 -7.14
C LYS A 238 10.61 8.92 -7.25
N LEU A 239 11.17 9.33 -6.14
CA LEU A 239 12.18 10.38 -6.11
C LEU A 239 13.43 9.93 -6.88
N PRO A 240 13.99 10.80 -7.75
CA PRO A 240 15.18 10.46 -8.54
C PRO A 240 16.44 10.60 -7.67
N LEU A 241 16.62 9.69 -6.71
CA LEU A 241 17.79 9.65 -5.83
C LEU A 241 19.02 9.21 -6.63
N ASP A 242 20.14 9.86 -6.41
CA ASP A 242 21.46 9.48 -6.95
C ASP A 242 22.31 8.70 -5.92
N HIS A 243 21.76 8.54 -4.72
CA HIS A 243 22.39 7.86 -3.60
C HIS A 243 21.40 6.97 -2.83
N GLU A 244 21.95 6.06 -2.06
CA GLU A 244 21.25 5.20 -1.11
C GLU A 244 21.84 5.41 0.28
N VAL A 245 21.01 5.74 1.26
CA VAL A 245 21.44 5.83 2.66
C VAL A 245 21.44 4.42 3.26
N VAL A 246 22.56 4.03 3.84
CA VAL A 246 22.78 2.70 4.44
C VAL A 246 23.22 2.82 5.90
N GLY A 247 23.35 1.69 6.60
CA GLY A 247 23.91 1.64 7.96
C GLY A 247 22.92 1.95 9.09
N TYR A 248 21.63 2.11 8.78
CA TYR A 248 20.56 2.22 9.76
C TYR A 248 19.90 0.86 10.02
N ASN A 249 19.32 0.71 11.20
CA ASN A 249 18.47 -0.43 11.54
C ASN A 249 16.99 -0.14 11.25
N ASN A 250 16.61 1.13 11.35
CA ASN A 250 15.24 1.59 11.07
C ASN A 250 15.25 3.01 10.52
N ILE A 251 14.23 3.34 9.71
CA ILE A 251 13.97 4.68 9.21
C ILE A 251 12.50 5.03 9.50
N VAL A 252 12.28 6.19 10.07
CA VAL A 252 10.93 6.67 10.36
C VAL A 252 10.68 8.04 9.74
N ASN A 253 9.46 8.22 9.26
CA ASN A 253 8.92 9.55 8.98
C ASN A 253 8.60 10.17 10.34
N TYR A 254 9.48 11.08 10.81
CA TYR A 254 9.38 11.68 12.13
C TYR A 254 8.33 12.79 12.18
N GLY A 255 8.08 13.45 11.05
CA GLY A 255 7.09 14.52 10.93
C GLY A 255 7.38 15.49 9.81
N SER A 256 6.79 16.68 9.91
CA SER A 256 6.99 17.77 8.96
C SER A 256 7.16 19.09 9.71
N ASP A 257 8.27 19.77 9.50
CA ASP A 257 8.53 21.10 10.11
C ASP A 257 7.68 22.19 9.43
N ARG A 258 7.35 22.01 8.17
CA ARG A 258 6.49 22.91 7.40
C ARG A 258 5.64 22.09 6.42
N LEU A 259 4.34 22.35 6.41
CA LEU A 259 3.41 21.84 5.41
C LEU A 259 2.50 22.96 4.94
N ARG A 260 2.43 23.19 3.62
CA ARG A 260 1.58 24.21 2.98
C ARG A 260 0.98 23.68 1.69
N PHE A 261 -0.22 24.13 1.39
CA PHE A 261 -0.98 23.79 0.19
C PHE A 261 -1.26 25.09 -0.62
N PRO A 262 -0.25 25.65 -1.31
CA PRO A 262 -0.38 26.97 -1.91
C PRO A 262 -1.18 27.03 -3.21
N SER A 263 -1.42 25.88 -3.87
CA SER A 263 -2.23 25.78 -5.09
C SER A 263 -3.10 24.53 -5.08
N PRO A 264 -4.32 24.58 -5.61
CA PRO A 264 -5.20 23.42 -5.71
C PRO A 264 -4.64 22.38 -6.71
N VAL A 265 -5.06 21.13 -6.53
CA VAL A 265 -4.85 20.04 -7.51
C VAL A 265 -6.23 19.66 -8.07
N PRO A 266 -6.59 20.09 -9.28
CA PRO A 266 -7.84 19.71 -9.92
C PRO A 266 -7.95 18.20 -10.15
N SER A 267 -9.16 17.67 -10.06
CA SER A 267 -9.44 16.27 -10.44
C SER A 267 -9.06 16.01 -11.89
N GLY A 268 -8.44 14.86 -12.17
CA GLY A 268 -7.95 14.47 -13.50
C GLY A 268 -6.57 15.01 -13.87
N CYS A 269 -5.95 15.87 -13.02
CA CYS A 269 -4.60 16.35 -13.27
C CYS A 269 -3.55 15.30 -12.92
N ARG A 270 -2.36 15.46 -13.53
CA ARG A 270 -1.16 14.72 -13.13
C ARG A 270 -0.29 15.58 -12.25
N ILE A 271 0.27 14.97 -11.22
CA ILE A 271 1.21 15.59 -10.31
C ILE A 271 2.57 14.90 -10.37
N HIS A 272 3.62 15.64 -10.09
CA HIS A 272 4.98 15.15 -9.92
C HIS A 272 5.66 15.91 -8.78
N THR A 273 6.78 15.39 -8.31
CA THR A 273 7.51 15.98 -7.19
C THR A 273 8.99 16.12 -7.49
N ARG A 274 9.62 17.06 -6.79
CA ARG A 274 11.07 17.19 -6.68
C ARG A 274 11.42 17.49 -5.24
N TYR A 275 12.65 17.24 -4.86
CA TYR A 275 13.12 17.44 -3.49
C TYR A 275 14.50 18.07 -3.44
N ARG A 276 14.85 18.59 -2.28
CA ARG A 276 16.23 18.91 -1.88
C ARG A 276 16.41 18.55 -0.41
N VAL A 277 17.64 18.25 -0.01
CA VAL A 277 17.98 18.07 1.39
C VAL A 277 18.32 19.45 1.97
N LYS A 278 17.56 19.88 2.99
CA LYS A 278 17.74 21.18 3.65
C LYS A 278 18.73 21.14 4.79
N SER A 279 18.69 20.07 5.56
CA SER A 279 19.58 19.92 6.72
C SER A 279 19.77 18.47 7.11
N VAL A 280 20.93 18.20 7.70
CA VAL A 280 21.28 16.91 8.32
C VAL A 280 21.86 17.23 9.71
N GLN A 281 21.35 16.52 10.72
CA GLN A 281 21.73 16.74 12.10
C GLN A 281 21.89 15.39 12.84
N ALA A 282 22.95 15.26 13.64
CA ALA A 282 23.05 14.18 14.60
C ALA A 282 22.09 14.44 15.78
N VAL A 283 21.28 13.45 16.13
CA VAL A 283 20.41 13.47 17.31
C VAL A 283 20.67 12.24 18.17
N LYS A 284 20.15 12.24 19.41
CA LYS A 284 20.38 11.14 20.35
C LYS A 284 19.99 9.76 19.79
N SER A 285 18.96 9.71 18.93
CA SER A 285 18.40 8.47 18.36
C SER A 285 18.94 8.13 16.97
N GLY A 286 19.86 8.91 16.39
CA GLY A 286 20.40 8.66 15.06
C GLY A 286 20.70 9.92 14.26
N THR A 287 20.50 9.85 12.95
CA THR A 287 20.71 10.98 12.03
C THR A 287 19.36 11.47 11.49
N GLN A 288 19.06 12.73 11.77
CA GLN A 288 17.86 13.41 11.28
C GLN A 288 18.17 14.14 9.98
N VAL A 289 17.31 13.94 8.97
CA VAL A 289 17.40 14.59 7.67
C VAL A 289 16.09 15.35 7.40
N THR A 290 16.17 16.64 7.15
CA THR A 290 15.02 17.45 6.69
C THR A 290 15.10 17.63 5.19
N MET A 291 14.07 17.17 4.49
CA MET A 291 13.94 17.27 3.03
C MET A 291 12.80 18.22 2.67
N GLU A 292 13.07 19.24 1.86
CA GLU A 292 12.00 20.02 1.25
C GLU A 292 11.48 19.27 0.02
N ILE A 293 10.22 18.89 0.05
CA ILE A 293 9.54 18.18 -1.03
C ILE A 293 8.46 19.09 -1.60
N ASN A 294 8.55 19.38 -2.89
CA ASN A 294 7.59 20.22 -3.60
C ASN A 294 6.82 19.39 -4.62
N VAL A 295 5.50 19.31 -4.45
CA VAL A 295 4.59 18.68 -5.43
C VAL A 295 3.98 19.74 -6.31
N HIS A 296 3.98 19.50 -7.62
CA HIS A 296 3.38 20.39 -8.61
C HIS A 296 2.36 19.63 -9.46
N VAL A 297 1.34 20.32 -9.93
CA VAL A 297 0.58 19.88 -11.09
C VAL A 297 1.50 20.02 -12.31
N VAL A 298 1.54 19.00 -13.15
CA VAL A 298 2.39 18.99 -14.35
C VAL A 298 2.06 20.19 -15.24
N GLY A 299 3.07 20.97 -15.59
CA GLY A 299 2.92 22.21 -16.37
C GLY A 299 2.60 23.47 -15.54
N GLN A 300 2.56 23.38 -14.21
CA GLN A 300 2.35 24.53 -13.32
C GLN A 300 3.62 24.86 -12.54
N ASP A 301 4.01 26.12 -12.54
CA ASP A 301 5.22 26.59 -11.84
C ASP A 301 5.03 26.67 -10.32
N ARG A 302 3.81 27.00 -9.88
CA ARG A 302 3.53 27.14 -8.46
C ARG A 302 3.28 25.76 -7.82
N PRO A 303 3.97 25.41 -6.72
CA PRO A 303 3.74 24.12 -6.04
C PRO A 303 2.34 24.01 -5.46
N SER A 304 1.80 22.80 -5.46
CA SER A 304 0.55 22.44 -4.80
C SER A 304 0.78 21.96 -3.36
N VAL A 305 1.95 21.37 -3.08
CA VAL A 305 2.40 21.03 -1.73
C VAL A 305 3.83 21.48 -1.56
N ILE A 306 4.12 22.08 -0.42
CA ILE A 306 5.47 22.31 0.09
C ILE A 306 5.56 21.59 1.45
N ASN A 307 6.43 20.60 1.54
CA ASN A 307 6.59 19.79 2.74
C ASN A 307 8.07 19.69 3.14
N ASP A 308 8.43 20.26 4.30
CA ASP A 308 9.71 20.03 4.94
C ASP A 308 9.61 18.76 5.76
N LEU A 309 9.80 17.61 5.09
CA LEU A 309 9.69 16.27 5.65
C LEU A 309 10.90 15.94 6.49
N VAL A 310 10.69 15.49 7.72
CA VAL A 310 11.74 15.08 8.64
C VAL A 310 11.82 13.57 8.71
N MET A 311 12.94 13.02 8.27
CA MET A 311 13.26 11.59 8.34
C MET A 311 14.30 11.33 9.41
N LEU A 312 14.15 10.26 10.16
CA LEU A 312 15.10 9.84 11.20
C LEU A 312 15.64 8.44 10.87
N TYR A 313 16.94 8.37 10.64
CA TYR A 313 17.71 7.14 10.46
C TYR A 313 18.29 6.68 11.80
N MET A 314 17.86 5.49 12.28
CA MET A 314 18.23 4.94 13.60
C MET A 314 19.06 3.67 13.51
#